data_59b7136519f78c4a984a35d9f11440d5
#
_entry.id   59b7136519f78c4a984a35d9f11440d5
#
_cell.length_a   1.000
_cell.length_b   1.000
_cell.length_c   1.000
_cell.angle_alpha   90.00
_cell.angle_beta   90.00
_cell.angle_gamma   90.00
#
_symmetry.space_group_name_H-M   'P 1'
#
loop_
_entity.id
_entity.type
_entity.pdbx_description
1 polymer ?
#
loop_
_entity_poly.entity_id
_entity_poly.type
_entity_poly.pdbx_seq_one_letter_code
_entity_poly.pdbx_strand_id
1 'polypeptide(L)'
;MTIPTPLQAQQLHHPCDPEQFKFQTTAELDDLTEIIGQMRAMDAVRFGAGMRREGYNLFVLGPSGIGKRSMVRQLHEKRAEDEHEPDDWCYLNNFAQPHKPQALRLPCGRGAELRYRMEQLVDYLRTAIPALFEGDEYRAKAGAIQEEFNTRQEQAFKELGEDAARQEIVLLRTPDGFAFAPTRNHEVVPPAEYEHLPDEEKKRVETAIFGLQERLEKILRQIPQWRKERHERVKQLDRETTLSAVGHLVDELRQAYPDLPEVLEYLDLVQQDIVDNVDDFRKQEESTTLGGMTMLVHQSFHRYQVNVLVTNGKESGAPIVSEDNPTYSNLVGRVEHVAQLGALVTDFTLIKPGALHRANGGYLLLDIRKVLVQPFAWEALKRALQSREIRIESLGQMYSLVSTVSLEPEPIPLETKVILFGDRLFYYLLQEYDAEFDELFKVAADFEERIERNAETHLLYARLIATLTRKEVLLPLDRNAVAMVIEHSARLVGDAERLSTHMRGMADLLREADYWAREAGHAVVAAADVQRCDEAKGCGRDREGAGFHLSS
;
A
#
# COMPACT_ATOMS: atom_id res chain seq x y z
N MET A 1 -52.65 -15.55 40.83
CA MET A 1 -52.02 -14.36 40.29
C MET A 1 -52.25 -13.22 41.27
N THR A 2 -51.23 -12.82 42.03
CA THR A 2 -51.32 -11.66 42.90
C THR A 2 -51.33 -10.40 42.04
N ILE A 3 -52.39 -9.60 42.15
CA ILE A 3 -52.46 -8.29 41.48
C ILE A 3 -51.35 -7.41 42.06
N PRO A 4 -50.44 -6.89 41.23
CA PRO A 4 -49.36 -6.04 41.73
C PRO A 4 -49.93 -4.81 42.40
N THR A 5 -49.49 -4.52 43.61
CA THR A 5 -49.89 -3.32 44.36
C THR A 5 -49.38 -2.08 43.66
N PRO A 6 -50.19 -1.02 43.44
CA PRO A 6 -49.73 0.22 42.83
C PRO A 6 -48.60 0.84 43.63
N LEU A 7 -47.54 1.26 42.98
CA LEU A 7 -46.42 2.00 43.60
C LEU A 7 -46.89 3.38 44.08
N GLN A 8 -46.47 3.79 45.26
CA GLN A 8 -46.68 5.15 45.75
C GLN A 8 -45.73 6.14 45.05
N ALA A 9 -46.10 7.40 44.92
CA ALA A 9 -45.31 8.42 44.26
C ALA A 9 -43.86 8.54 44.80
N GLN A 10 -43.68 8.30 46.11
CA GLN A 10 -42.37 8.28 46.77
C GLN A 10 -41.48 7.09 46.36
N GLN A 11 -42.05 6.03 45.84
CA GLN A 11 -41.32 4.83 45.34
C GLN A 11 -40.94 4.98 43.85
N LEU A 12 -41.56 5.95 43.14
CA LEU A 12 -41.26 6.24 41.73
C LEU A 12 -40.07 7.20 41.55
N HIS A 13 -39.73 7.97 42.59
CA HIS A 13 -38.67 8.95 42.57
C HIS A 13 -37.74 8.74 43.76
N HIS A 14 -36.46 8.54 43.48
CA HIS A 14 -35.41 8.44 44.48
C HIS A 14 -34.52 9.69 44.33
N PRO A 15 -34.70 10.73 45.15
CA PRO A 15 -33.93 11.96 45.07
C PRO A 15 -32.45 11.70 45.37
N CYS A 16 -31.58 12.44 44.72
CA CYS A 16 -30.16 12.47 45.01
C CYS A 16 -29.90 13.57 46.06
N ASP A 17 -29.51 13.19 47.28
CA ASP A 17 -29.21 14.17 48.30
C ASP A 17 -27.90 14.92 48.01
N PRO A 18 -27.96 16.27 47.73
CA PRO A 18 -26.74 17.04 47.46
C PRO A 18 -25.80 17.15 48.67
N GLU A 19 -26.29 16.98 49.89
CA GLU A 19 -25.47 17.07 51.11
C GLU A 19 -24.48 15.89 51.29
N GLN A 20 -24.68 14.79 50.51
CA GLN A 20 -23.70 13.70 50.49
C GLN A 20 -22.37 14.12 49.85
N PHE A 21 -22.36 15.20 49.05
CA PHE A 21 -21.17 15.72 48.36
C PHE A 21 -20.43 16.72 49.24
N LYS A 22 -19.13 16.44 49.46
CA LYS A 22 -18.28 17.29 50.31
C LYS A 22 -17.71 18.51 49.56
N PHE A 23 -17.89 18.61 48.26
CA PHE A 23 -17.45 19.72 47.42
C PHE A 23 -18.59 20.75 47.26
N GLN A 24 -18.23 21.99 46.95
CA GLN A 24 -19.19 23.05 46.58
C GLN A 24 -19.42 23.07 45.09
N THR A 25 -18.36 22.91 44.28
CA THR A 25 -18.41 22.89 42.84
C THR A 25 -17.54 21.77 42.24
N THR A 26 -17.85 21.35 41.02
CA THR A 26 -17.08 20.35 40.32
C THR A 26 -15.63 20.77 40.03
N ALA A 27 -15.29 22.07 40.16
CA ALA A 27 -13.93 22.56 40.03
C ALA A 27 -12.97 22.00 41.12
N GLU A 28 -13.52 21.61 42.25
CA GLU A 28 -12.75 21.07 43.40
C GLU A 28 -12.41 19.57 43.24
N LEU A 29 -13.02 18.89 42.26
CA LEU A 29 -12.85 17.45 42.07
C LEU A 29 -11.69 17.15 41.10
N ASP A 30 -10.94 16.08 41.41
CA ASP A 30 -9.94 15.55 40.47
C ASP A 30 -10.60 14.89 39.25
N ASP A 31 -9.86 14.85 38.16
CA ASP A 31 -10.31 14.15 36.96
C ASP A 31 -10.53 12.67 37.20
N LEU A 32 -11.54 12.13 36.56
CA LEU A 32 -11.81 10.71 36.60
C LEU A 32 -10.83 9.96 35.69
N THR A 33 -9.96 9.16 36.30
CA THR A 33 -9.02 8.28 35.59
C THR A 33 -9.57 6.87 35.39
N GLU A 34 -10.60 6.51 36.15
CA GLU A 34 -11.22 5.20 36.16
C GLU A 34 -12.42 5.12 35.21
N ILE A 35 -12.70 3.92 34.70
CA ILE A 35 -13.85 3.68 33.84
C ILE A 35 -15.00 3.20 34.70
N ILE A 36 -16.07 3.99 34.75
CA ILE A 36 -17.22 3.70 35.62
C ILE A 36 -17.98 2.48 35.09
N GLY A 37 -18.13 1.47 35.96
CA GLY A 37 -19.03 0.34 35.76
C GLY A 37 -18.68 -0.60 34.60
N GLN A 38 -17.50 -0.48 33.98
CA GLN A 38 -17.12 -1.26 32.81
C GLN A 38 -16.02 -2.30 33.09
N MET A 39 -15.82 -2.70 34.35
CA MET A 39 -14.69 -3.56 34.73
C MET A 39 -14.65 -4.86 33.92
N ARG A 40 -15.78 -5.58 33.79
CA ARG A 40 -15.87 -6.85 33.06
C ARG A 40 -15.53 -6.68 31.57
N ALA A 41 -16.06 -5.63 30.95
CA ALA A 41 -15.77 -5.32 29.55
C ALA A 41 -14.31 -4.98 29.35
N MET A 42 -13.73 -4.18 30.26
CA MET A 42 -12.31 -3.80 30.19
C MET A 42 -11.37 -4.98 30.46
N ASP A 43 -11.74 -5.89 31.34
CA ASP A 43 -10.98 -7.14 31.56
C ASP A 43 -11.01 -8.05 30.33
N ALA A 44 -12.17 -8.15 29.65
CA ALA A 44 -12.28 -8.85 28.39
C ALA A 44 -11.42 -8.18 27.29
N VAL A 45 -11.41 -6.84 27.23
CA VAL A 45 -10.55 -6.10 26.29
C VAL A 45 -9.07 -6.35 26.59
N ARG A 46 -8.64 -6.28 27.87
CA ARG A 46 -7.26 -6.57 28.27
C ARG A 46 -6.86 -8.00 27.91
N PHE A 47 -7.73 -8.96 28.22
CA PHE A 47 -7.52 -10.36 27.85
C PHE A 47 -7.35 -10.53 26.34
N GLY A 48 -8.30 -9.99 25.54
CA GLY A 48 -8.27 -10.08 24.08
C GLY A 48 -7.04 -9.40 23.48
N ALA A 49 -6.65 -8.24 24.00
CA ALA A 49 -5.43 -7.54 23.60
C ALA A 49 -4.16 -8.36 23.92
N GLY A 50 -4.14 -9.08 25.05
CA GLY A 50 -3.03 -9.93 25.49
C GLY A 50 -2.88 -11.23 24.71
N MET A 51 -3.97 -11.77 24.21
CA MET A 51 -4.02 -13.08 23.56
C MET A 51 -3.65 -12.97 22.07
N ARG A 52 -2.38 -13.19 21.73
CA ARG A 52 -1.89 -13.15 20.33
C ARG A 52 -2.02 -14.51 19.62
N ARG A 53 -3.19 -15.18 19.78
CA ARG A 53 -3.49 -16.43 19.09
C ARG A 53 -4.58 -16.23 18.06
N GLU A 54 -4.62 -17.11 17.07
CA GLU A 54 -5.60 -17.13 16.00
C GLU A 54 -7.05 -17.19 16.54
N GLY A 55 -7.94 -16.42 15.93
CA GLY A 55 -9.35 -16.34 16.30
C GLY A 55 -9.65 -15.49 17.53
N TYR A 56 -8.65 -15.01 18.29
CA TYR A 56 -8.88 -14.15 19.46
C TYR A 56 -8.99 -12.67 19.08
N ASN A 57 -9.69 -12.36 17.99
CA ASN A 57 -10.13 -11.00 17.73
C ASN A 57 -11.24 -10.60 18.68
N LEU A 58 -11.47 -9.29 18.82
CA LEU A 58 -12.41 -8.76 19.79
C LEU A 58 -13.69 -8.26 19.11
N PHE A 59 -14.84 -8.55 19.73
CA PHE A 59 -16.06 -7.84 19.44
C PHE A 59 -16.49 -7.03 20.68
N VAL A 60 -16.54 -5.70 20.53
CA VAL A 60 -16.90 -4.76 21.59
C VAL A 60 -18.37 -4.40 21.42
N LEU A 61 -19.21 -4.99 22.30
CA LEU A 61 -20.66 -4.81 22.29
C LEU A 61 -21.06 -3.62 23.16
N GLY A 62 -22.19 -3.04 22.83
CA GLY A 62 -22.86 -2.02 23.62
C GLY A 62 -23.44 -0.92 22.73
N PRO A 63 -24.35 -0.09 23.23
CA PRO A 63 -24.97 0.96 22.46
C PRO A 63 -23.99 2.05 22.05
N SER A 64 -24.41 2.85 21.08
CA SER A 64 -23.66 4.03 20.68
C SER A 64 -23.67 5.09 21.80
N GLY A 65 -22.59 5.84 21.94
CA GLY A 65 -22.53 6.98 22.89
C GLY A 65 -22.02 6.67 24.31
N ILE A 66 -21.73 5.41 24.64
CA ILE A 66 -21.13 5.03 25.93
C ILE A 66 -19.60 5.20 26.00
N GLY A 67 -18.95 5.68 24.93
CA GLY A 67 -17.51 5.92 24.91
C GLY A 67 -16.65 4.68 24.69
N LYS A 68 -17.24 3.51 24.35
CA LYS A 68 -16.51 2.24 24.19
C LYS A 68 -15.31 2.32 23.25
N ARG A 69 -15.45 3.01 22.10
CA ARG A 69 -14.37 3.15 21.12
C ARG A 69 -13.17 3.94 21.69
N SER A 70 -13.46 5.05 22.38
CA SER A 70 -12.40 5.87 23.00
C SER A 70 -11.68 5.12 24.14
N MET A 71 -12.42 4.39 24.97
CA MET A 71 -11.88 3.60 26.07
C MET A 71 -10.97 2.47 25.57
N VAL A 72 -11.46 1.71 24.60
CA VAL A 72 -10.72 0.59 24.00
C VAL A 72 -9.48 1.12 23.27
N ARG A 73 -9.61 2.21 22.54
CA ARG A 73 -8.49 2.85 21.85
C ARG A 73 -7.41 3.33 22.82
N GLN A 74 -7.78 4.02 23.90
CA GLN A 74 -6.84 4.51 24.90
C GLN A 74 -6.09 3.36 25.59
N LEU A 75 -6.76 2.22 25.85
CA LEU A 75 -6.10 1.04 26.40
C LEU A 75 -5.06 0.45 25.45
N HIS A 76 -5.43 0.38 24.15
CA HIS A 76 -4.52 -0.15 23.14
C HIS A 76 -3.36 0.80 22.84
N GLU A 77 -3.59 2.12 22.89
CA GLU A 77 -2.52 3.13 22.72
C GLU A 77 -1.44 2.95 23.80
N LYS A 78 -1.81 2.85 25.06
CA LYS A 78 -0.85 2.58 26.15
C LYS A 78 -0.10 1.27 25.99
N ARG A 79 -0.77 0.23 25.47
CA ARG A 79 -0.15 -1.06 25.25
C ARG A 79 0.76 -1.05 24.03
N ALA A 80 0.33 -0.40 22.95
CA ALA A 80 1.06 -0.31 21.71
C ALA A 80 2.42 0.41 21.89
N GLU A 81 2.50 1.38 22.79
CA GLU A 81 3.76 2.06 23.15
C GLU A 81 4.83 1.10 23.68
N ASP A 82 4.42 0.02 24.38
CA ASP A 82 5.31 -1.00 24.94
C ASP A 82 5.59 -2.16 23.96
N GLU A 83 4.89 -2.21 22.82
CA GLU A 83 5.02 -3.28 21.83
C GLU A 83 6.10 -2.95 20.80
N HIS A 84 6.73 -4.01 20.27
CA HIS A 84 7.76 -3.88 19.24
C HIS A 84 7.18 -3.28 17.95
N GLU A 85 7.95 -2.41 17.34
CA GLU A 85 7.62 -1.80 16.05
C GLU A 85 7.57 -2.87 14.95
N PRO A 86 6.48 -2.94 14.15
CA PRO A 86 6.40 -3.92 13.08
C PRO A 86 7.28 -3.55 11.90
N ASP A 87 7.59 -4.56 11.10
CA ASP A 87 8.41 -4.44 9.91
C ASP A 87 7.72 -3.60 8.83
N ASP A 88 8.53 -2.99 7.97
CA ASP A 88 8.08 -2.34 6.75
C ASP A 88 7.75 -3.38 5.68
N TRP A 89 6.78 -3.06 4.82
CA TRP A 89 6.42 -3.88 3.66
C TRP A 89 6.54 -3.11 2.37
N CYS A 90 7.22 -3.71 1.40
CA CYS A 90 7.43 -3.13 0.08
C CYS A 90 7.02 -4.12 -1.01
N TYR A 91 6.65 -3.60 -2.19
CA TYR A 91 6.61 -4.38 -3.42
C TYR A 91 7.76 -4.01 -4.33
N LEU A 92 8.37 -5.04 -4.89
CA LEU A 92 9.47 -4.96 -5.85
C LEU A 92 9.03 -5.52 -7.21
N ASN A 93 9.69 -5.07 -8.26
CA ASN A 93 9.52 -5.68 -9.58
C ASN A 93 10.02 -7.12 -9.59
N ASN A 94 9.23 -8.01 -10.15
CA ASN A 94 9.65 -9.36 -10.46
C ASN A 94 10.14 -9.40 -11.92
N PHE A 95 11.44 -9.43 -12.13
CA PHE A 95 12.06 -9.38 -13.46
C PHE A 95 11.69 -10.59 -14.33
N ALA A 96 11.39 -11.75 -13.72
CA ALA A 96 10.97 -12.95 -14.44
C ALA A 96 9.48 -12.93 -14.79
N GLN A 97 8.65 -12.37 -13.90
CA GLN A 97 7.19 -12.31 -14.05
C GLN A 97 6.66 -10.93 -13.60
N PRO A 98 6.76 -9.87 -14.44
CA PRO A 98 6.42 -8.50 -14.04
C PRO A 98 4.98 -8.31 -13.55
N HIS A 99 4.06 -9.21 -13.94
CA HIS A 99 2.68 -9.21 -13.47
C HIS A 99 2.51 -9.77 -12.05
N LYS A 100 3.57 -10.34 -11.45
CA LYS A 100 3.60 -10.88 -10.08
C LYS A 100 4.65 -10.16 -9.24
N PRO A 101 4.40 -8.93 -8.79
CA PRO A 101 5.31 -8.19 -7.91
C PRO A 101 5.63 -8.98 -6.66
N GLN A 102 6.89 -8.92 -6.22
CA GLN A 102 7.37 -9.61 -5.02
C GLN A 102 7.15 -8.75 -3.78
N ALA A 103 6.66 -9.36 -2.71
CA ALA A 103 6.57 -8.72 -1.41
C ALA A 103 7.90 -8.84 -0.67
N LEU A 104 8.42 -7.73 -0.16
CA LEU A 104 9.65 -7.69 0.63
C LEU A 104 9.35 -7.19 2.03
N ARG A 105 9.78 -7.97 3.03
CA ARG A 105 9.71 -7.61 4.44
C ARG A 105 11.02 -7.00 4.88
N LEU A 106 10.97 -5.84 5.51
CA LEU A 106 12.16 -5.12 5.98
C LEU A 106 11.97 -4.67 7.42
N PRO A 107 13.02 -4.62 8.25
CA PRO A 107 12.94 -4.02 9.57
C PRO A 107 12.41 -2.58 9.50
N CYS A 108 11.76 -2.13 10.57
CA CYS A 108 11.17 -0.80 10.70
C CYS A 108 12.08 0.33 10.17
N GLY A 109 11.56 1.18 9.29
CA GLY A 109 12.24 2.33 8.67
C GLY A 109 13.20 2.00 7.53
N ARG A 110 13.51 0.70 7.27
CA ARG A 110 14.44 0.29 6.22
C ARG A 110 13.82 0.33 4.82
N GLY A 111 12.49 0.25 4.72
CA GLY A 111 11.79 0.33 3.43
C GLY A 111 11.95 1.70 2.76
N ALA A 112 11.78 2.77 3.53
CA ALA A 112 11.98 4.13 3.04
C ALA A 112 13.45 4.41 2.65
N GLU A 113 14.40 3.85 3.41
CA GLU A 113 15.83 3.94 3.13
C GLU A 113 16.18 3.22 1.82
N LEU A 114 15.69 1.99 1.63
CA LEU A 114 15.93 1.21 0.40
C LEU A 114 15.37 1.95 -0.82
N ARG A 115 14.15 2.47 -0.74
CA ARG A 115 13.56 3.27 -1.82
C ARG A 115 14.45 4.45 -2.20
N TYR A 116 14.86 5.24 -1.22
CA TYR A 116 15.69 6.41 -1.46
C TYR A 116 17.03 6.04 -2.12
N ARG A 117 17.70 4.99 -1.63
CA ARG A 117 18.98 4.53 -2.20
C ARG A 117 18.83 3.98 -3.62
N MET A 118 17.73 3.28 -3.91
CA MET A 118 17.44 2.80 -5.26
C MET A 118 17.14 3.93 -6.23
N GLU A 119 16.41 4.96 -5.80
CA GLU A 119 16.20 6.18 -6.60
C GLU A 119 17.54 6.86 -6.92
N GLN A 120 18.41 7.01 -5.93
CA GLN A 120 19.76 7.57 -6.14
C GLN A 120 20.62 6.73 -7.08
N LEU A 121 20.58 5.41 -6.96
CA LEU A 121 21.28 4.50 -7.87
C LEU A 121 20.85 4.75 -9.32
N VAL A 122 19.56 4.76 -9.59
CA VAL A 122 19.01 4.97 -10.94
C VAL A 122 19.41 6.34 -11.50
N ASP A 123 19.26 7.39 -10.70
CA ASP A 123 19.61 8.75 -11.13
C ASP A 123 21.11 8.89 -11.45
N TYR A 124 21.97 8.25 -10.66
CA TYR A 124 23.41 8.22 -10.95
C TYR A 124 23.72 7.45 -12.23
N LEU A 125 23.11 6.27 -12.41
CA LEU A 125 23.32 5.43 -13.60
C LEU A 125 22.85 6.09 -14.89
N ARG A 126 21.77 6.87 -14.85
CA ARG A 126 21.27 7.66 -16.00
C ARG A 126 22.32 8.67 -16.51
N THR A 127 23.18 9.13 -15.65
CA THR A 127 24.26 10.06 -16.02
C THR A 127 25.58 9.33 -16.32
N ALA A 128 25.91 8.34 -15.52
CA ALA A 128 27.19 7.63 -15.60
C ALA A 128 27.29 6.71 -16.82
N ILE A 129 26.24 5.95 -17.13
CA ILE A 129 26.27 4.99 -18.23
C ILE A 129 26.48 5.69 -19.59
N PRO A 130 25.71 6.73 -19.99
CA PRO A 130 25.99 7.44 -21.25
C PRO A 130 27.41 7.99 -21.31
N ALA A 131 27.88 8.63 -20.24
CA ALA A 131 29.23 9.18 -20.19
C ALA A 131 30.33 8.11 -20.37
N LEU A 132 30.12 6.91 -19.83
CA LEU A 132 31.02 5.77 -19.94
C LEU A 132 31.15 5.30 -21.39
N PHE A 133 30.03 5.19 -22.10
CA PHE A 133 30.00 4.75 -23.50
C PHE A 133 30.48 5.84 -24.48
N GLU A 134 30.47 7.11 -24.08
CA GLU A 134 31.05 8.20 -24.80
C GLU A 134 32.56 8.37 -24.52
N GLY A 135 33.09 7.68 -23.52
CA GLY A 135 34.49 7.75 -23.12
C GLY A 135 35.45 7.20 -24.16
N ASP A 136 36.68 7.77 -24.19
CA ASP A 136 37.70 7.41 -25.16
C ASP A 136 38.14 5.94 -25.05
N GLU A 137 38.15 5.36 -23.87
CA GLU A 137 38.54 3.96 -23.64
C GLU A 137 37.56 2.98 -24.31
N TYR A 138 36.27 3.20 -24.11
CA TYR A 138 35.23 2.37 -24.74
C TYR A 138 35.28 2.54 -26.26
N ARG A 139 35.34 3.78 -26.75
CA ARG A 139 35.42 4.06 -28.19
C ARG A 139 36.63 3.40 -28.85
N ALA A 140 37.79 3.42 -28.17
CA ALA A 140 39.00 2.76 -28.68
C ALA A 140 38.83 1.25 -28.77
N LYS A 141 38.26 0.60 -27.74
CA LYS A 141 38.00 -0.84 -27.73
C LYS A 141 36.97 -1.25 -28.79
N ALA A 142 35.87 -0.51 -28.89
CA ALA A 142 34.81 -0.76 -29.89
C ALA A 142 35.33 -0.52 -31.32
N GLY A 143 36.12 0.53 -31.49
CA GLY A 143 36.82 0.82 -32.75
C GLY A 143 37.80 -0.27 -33.17
N ALA A 144 38.59 -0.80 -32.23
CA ALA A 144 39.52 -1.90 -32.50
C ALA A 144 38.80 -3.18 -32.96
N ILE A 145 37.65 -3.51 -32.32
CA ILE A 145 36.79 -4.64 -32.76
C ILE A 145 36.29 -4.38 -34.19
N GLN A 146 35.78 -3.18 -34.47
CA GLN A 146 35.26 -2.86 -35.80
C GLN A 146 36.36 -2.95 -36.87
N GLU A 147 37.56 -2.46 -36.57
CA GLU A 147 38.71 -2.47 -37.49
C GLU A 147 39.24 -3.87 -37.75
N GLU A 148 39.29 -4.73 -36.72
CA GLU A 148 39.66 -6.15 -36.86
C GLU A 148 38.74 -6.86 -37.89
N PHE A 149 37.44 -6.66 -37.80
CA PHE A 149 36.50 -7.29 -38.70
C PHE A 149 36.50 -6.67 -40.09
N ASN A 150 36.72 -5.36 -40.23
CA ASN A 150 36.90 -4.71 -41.51
C ASN A 150 38.17 -5.22 -42.22
N THR A 151 39.30 -5.27 -41.52
CA THR A 151 40.58 -5.80 -42.03
C THR A 151 40.43 -7.25 -42.46
N ARG A 152 39.75 -8.10 -41.67
CA ARG A 152 39.47 -9.50 -42.04
C ARG A 152 38.65 -9.62 -43.32
N GLN A 153 37.68 -8.75 -43.51
CA GLN A 153 36.87 -8.72 -44.71
C GLN A 153 37.69 -8.22 -45.90
N GLU A 154 38.42 -7.13 -45.74
CA GLU A 154 39.32 -6.58 -46.77
C GLU A 154 40.39 -7.58 -47.21
N GLN A 155 40.99 -8.28 -46.24
CA GLN A 155 41.99 -9.28 -46.48
C GLN A 155 41.41 -10.46 -47.34
N ALA A 156 40.19 -10.93 -47.02
CA ALA A 156 39.56 -12.01 -47.79
C ALA A 156 39.31 -11.62 -49.26
N PHE A 157 38.85 -10.38 -49.49
CA PHE A 157 38.66 -9.88 -50.84
C PHE A 157 39.98 -9.59 -51.56
N LYS A 158 41.04 -9.12 -50.83
CA LYS A 158 42.36 -8.91 -51.36
C LYS A 158 43.01 -10.23 -51.84
N GLU A 159 42.97 -11.24 -50.98
CA GLU A 159 43.44 -12.59 -51.32
C GLU A 159 42.71 -13.19 -52.56
N LEU A 160 41.41 -12.98 -52.65
CA LEU A 160 40.64 -13.40 -53.82
C LEU A 160 41.04 -12.60 -55.07
N GLY A 161 41.28 -11.30 -54.93
CA GLY A 161 41.78 -10.43 -56.00
C GLY A 161 43.17 -10.83 -56.50
N GLU A 162 44.10 -11.15 -55.58
CA GLU A 162 45.43 -11.61 -55.91
C GLU A 162 45.43 -12.97 -56.63
N ASP A 163 44.54 -13.88 -56.19
CA ASP A 163 44.35 -15.21 -56.85
C ASP A 163 43.72 -15.03 -58.24
N ALA A 164 42.80 -14.12 -58.40
CA ALA A 164 42.25 -13.76 -59.68
C ALA A 164 43.32 -13.19 -60.63
N ALA A 165 44.15 -12.23 -60.12
CA ALA A 165 45.24 -11.66 -60.90
C ALA A 165 46.27 -12.67 -61.36
N ARG A 166 46.61 -13.68 -60.53
CA ARG A 166 47.50 -14.80 -60.93
C ARG A 166 46.97 -15.65 -62.12
N GLN A 167 45.65 -15.59 -62.30
CA GLN A 167 44.94 -16.32 -63.35
C GLN A 167 44.54 -15.37 -64.53
N GLU A 168 45.11 -14.16 -64.58
CA GLU A 168 44.82 -13.14 -65.57
C GLU A 168 43.32 -12.71 -65.57
N ILE A 169 42.70 -12.69 -64.37
CA ILE A 169 41.32 -12.27 -64.13
C ILE A 169 41.33 -11.13 -63.12
N VAL A 170 40.41 -10.19 -63.24
CA VAL A 170 40.20 -9.10 -62.29
C VAL A 170 38.81 -9.21 -61.67
N LEU A 171 38.75 -8.98 -60.33
CA LEU A 171 37.49 -8.82 -59.62
C LEU A 171 37.01 -7.37 -59.71
N LEU A 172 35.86 -7.17 -60.37
CA LEU A 172 35.21 -5.87 -60.53
C LEU A 172 34.05 -5.74 -59.58
N ARG A 173 33.92 -4.58 -58.96
CA ARG A 173 32.72 -4.22 -58.19
C ARG A 173 31.73 -3.50 -59.10
N THR A 174 30.55 -4.10 -59.30
CA THR A 174 29.45 -3.55 -60.14
C THR A 174 28.30 -3.09 -59.25
N PRO A 175 27.37 -2.28 -59.78
CA PRO A 175 26.17 -1.90 -59.00
C PRO A 175 25.34 -3.10 -58.55
N ASP A 176 25.36 -4.20 -59.30
CA ASP A 176 24.61 -5.44 -58.99
C ASP A 176 25.41 -6.46 -58.17
N GLY A 177 26.67 -6.13 -57.77
CA GLY A 177 27.51 -7.00 -56.97
C GLY A 177 28.96 -7.09 -57.43
N PHE A 178 29.51 -8.31 -57.52
CA PHE A 178 30.88 -8.58 -57.96
C PHE A 178 30.86 -9.38 -59.25
N ALA A 179 31.76 -9.01 -60.18
CA ALA A 179 31.94 -9.70 -61.43
C ALA A 179 33.42 -10.01 -61.67
N PHE A 180 33.71 -11.09 -62.36
CA PHE A 180 35.06 -11.44 -62.81
C PHE A 180 35.17 -11.16 -64.32
N ALA A 181 36.25 -10.49 -64.71
CA ALA A 181 36.55 -10.23 -66.09
C ALA A 181 38.01 -10.67 -66.41
N PRO A 182 38.26 -11.32 -67.57
CA PRO A 182 39.60 -11.64 -67.99
C PRO A 182 40.42 -10.38 -68.28
N THR A 183 41.75 -10.41 -68.03
CA THR A 183 42.69 -9.32 -68.27
C THR A 183 43.80 -9.78 -69.20
N ARG A 184 44.25 -8.87 -70.05
CA ARG A 184 45.44 -9.03 -70.89
C ARG A 184 46.32 -7.81 -70.74
N ASN A 185 47.58 -8.00 -70.41
CA ASN A 185 48.50 -6.89 -70.13
C ASN A 185 47.96 -5.90 -69.07
N HIS A 186 47.27 -6.37 -68.04
CA HIS A 186 46.61 -5.61 -66.96
C HIS A 186 45.37 -4.76 -67.38
N GLU A 187 44.88 -4.91 -68.61
CA GLU A 187 43.66 -4.27 -69.06
C GLU A 187 42.53 -5.32 -69.19
N VAL A 188 41.27 -4.91 -68.86
CA VAL A 188 40.09 -5.81 -68.99
C VAL A 188 39.84 -6.08 -70.46
N VAL A 189 39.73 -7.33 -70.84
CA VAL A 189 39.44 -7.75 -72.21
C VAL A 189 37.97 -7.37 -72.55
N PRO A 190 37.71 -6.53 -73.57
CA PRO A 190 36.35 -6.18 -74.01
C PRO A 190 35.59 -7.44 -74.43
N PRO A 191 34.29 -7.52 -74.28
CA PRO A 191 33.46 -8.66 -74.69
C PRO A 191 33.65 -9.05 -76.14
N ALA A 192 33.85 -8.08 -77.02
CA ALA A 192 34.10 -8.31 -78.47
C ALA A 192 35.44 -9.02 -78.73
N GLU A 193 36.49 -8.73 -77.97
CA GLU A 193 37.78 -9.44 -78.08
C GLU A 193 37.72 -10.81 -77.47
N TYR A 194 36.99 -11.00 -76.36
CA TYR A 194 36.78 -12.26 -75.75
C TYR A 194 36.15 -13.32 -76.64
N GLU A 195 35.20 -12.88 -77.54
CA GLU A 195 34.54 -13.74 -78.53
C GLU A 195 35.49 -14.28 -79.58
N HIS A 196 36.62 -13.59 -79.81
CA HIS A 196 37.64 -14.00 -80.81
C HIS A 196 38.77 -14.81 -80.27
N LEU A 197 38.80 -15.12 -78.95
CA LEU A 197 39.84 -16.00 -78.32
C LEU A 197 39.71 -17.44 -78.80
N PRO A 198 40.85 -18.23 -78.82
CA PRO A 198 40.85 -19.67 -79.07
C PRO A 198 39.98 -20.40 -78.06
N ASP A 199 39.31 -21.49 -78.49
CA ASP A 199 38.37 -22.28 -77.67
C ASP A 199 39.08 -22.88 -76.42
N GLU A 200 40.36 -23.17 -76.49
CA GLU A 200 41.17 -23.66 -75.37
C GLU A 200 41.40 -22.58 -74.29
N GLU A 201 41.65 -21.34 -74.71
CA GLU A 201 41.82 -20.20 -73.80
C GLU A 201 40.48 -19.82 -73.16
N LYS A 202 39.38 -19.82 -73.92
CA LYS A 202 38.05 -19.62 -73.36
C LYS A 202 37.72 -20.60 -72.28
N LYS A 203 37.90 -21.89 -72.52
CA LYS A 203 37.66 -22.95 -71.53
C LYS A 203 38.50 -22.78 -70.27
N ARG A 204 39.77 -22.37 -70.45
CA ARG A 204 40.69 -22.12 -69.30
C ARG A 204 40.16 -20.93 -68.46
N VAL A 205 39.76 -19.82 -69.10
CA VAL A 205 39.22 -18.64 -68.41
C VAL A 205 37.89 -18.99 -67.74
N GLU A 206 36.98 -19.69 -68.42
CA GLU A 206 35.71 -20.09 -67.83
C GLU A 206 35.88 -20.99 -66.59
N THR A 207 36.82 -21.96 -66.66
CA THR A 207 37.11 -22.82 -65.51
C THR A 207 37.71 -22.06 -64.32
N ALA A 208 38.59 -21.08 -64.63
CA ALA A 208 39.18 -20.21 -63.65
C ALA A 208 38.15 -19.27 -63.02
N ILE A 209 37.27 -18.68 -63.81
CA ILE A 209 36.15 -17.85 -63.33
C ILE A 209 35.22 -18.65 -62.44
N PHE A 210 34.86 -19.87 -62.83
CA PHE A 210 34.01 -20.75 -62.01
C PHE A 210 34.63 -21.02 -60.63
N GLY A 211 35.92 -21.38 -60.58
CA GLY A 211 36.62 -21.60 -59.28
C GLY A 211 36.69 -20.33 -58.43
N LEU A 212 36.88 -19.17 -59.04
CA LEU A 212 36.88 -17.90 -58.34
C LEU A 212 35.48 -17.51 -57.84
N GLN A 213 34.43 -17.79 -58.64
CA GLN A 213 33.04 -17.59 -58.24
C GLN A 213 32.67 -18.44 -57.00
N GLU A 214 33.08 -19.73 -56.96
CA GLU A 214 32.87 -20.57 -55.79
C GLU A 214 33.56 -19.99 -54.52
N ARG A 215 34.78 -19.45 -54.70
CA ARG A 215 35.51 -18.82 -53.59
C ARG A 215 34.83 -17.51 -53.15
N LEU A 216 34.40 -16.69 -54.08
CA LEU A 216 33.62 -15.46 -53.81
C LEU A 216 32.35 -15.80 -53.05
N GLU A 217 31.58 -16.80 -53.51
CA GLU A 217 30.37 -17.24 -52.85
C GLU A 217 30.66 -17.72 -51.38
N LYS A 218 31.77 -18.42 -51.18
CA LYS A 218 32.18 -18.82 -49.84
C LYS A 218 32.50 -17.63 -48.95
N ILE A 219 33.18 -16.59 -49.46
CA ILE A 219 33.45 -15.35 -48.73
C ILE A 219 32.14 -14.63 -48.41
N LEU A 220 31.25 -14.49 -49.39
CA LEU A 220 29.95 -13.84 -49.20
C LEU A 220 29.07 -14.56 -48.16
N ARG A 221 29.14 -15.90 -48.08
CA ARG A 221 28.47 -16.68 -47.02
C ARG A 221 29.12 -16.50 -45.63
N GLN A 222 30.40 -16.13 -45.55
CA GLN A 222 31.09 -15.89 -44.29
C GLN A 222 30.81 -14.47 -43.73
N ILE A 223 30.51 -13.49 -44.54
CA ILE A 223 30.27 -12.11 -44.12
C ILE A 223 29.13 -12.00 -43.07
N PRO A 224 27.96 -12.65 -43.21
CA PRO A 224 26.92 -12.64 -42.21
C PRO A 224 27.40 -13.25 -40.87
N GLN A 225 28.23 -14.28 -40.89
CA GLN A 225 28.80 -14.93 -39.72
C GLN A 225 29.76 -13.96 -39.01
N TRP A 226 30.65 -13.28 -39.73
CA TRP A 226 31.55 -12.27 -39.18
C TRP A 226 30.80 -11.09 -38.58
N ARG A 227 29.70 -10.63 -39.22
CA ARG A 227 28.84 -9.59 -38.66
C ARG A 227 28.23 -10.02 -37.35
N LYS A 228 27.76 -11.27 -37.25
CA LYS A 228 27.21 -11.85 -36.02
C LYS A 228 28.29 -11.92 -34.93
N GLU A 229 29.48 -12.44 -35.24
CA GLU A 229 30.61 -12.53 -34.32
C GLU A 229 31.01 -11.14 -33.80
N ARG A 230 31.11 -10.16 -34.68
CA ARG A 230 31.36 -8.77 -34.29
C ARG A 230 30.30 -8.24 -33.32
N HIS A 231 29.03 -8.46 -33.66
CA HIS A 231 27.91 -8.02 -32.81
C HIS A 231 27.99 -8.65 -31.42
N GLU A 232 28.29 -9.94 -31.35
CA GLU A 232 28.47 -10.66 -30.08
C GLU A 232 29.66 -10.11 -29.28
N ARG A 233 30.78 -9.80 -29.93
CA ARG A 233 31.96 -9.20 -29.25
C ARG A 233 31.69 -7.78 -28.75
N VAL A 234 30.97 -6.95 -29.49
CA VAL A 234 30.57 -5.61 -29.04
C VAL A 234 29.62 -5.75 -27.86
N LYS A 235 28.64 -6.65 -27.93
CA LYS A 235 27.71 -6.92 -26.81
C LYS A 235 28.44 -7.40 -25.56
N GLN A 236 29.48 -8.22 -25.73
CA GLN A 236 30.32 -8.66 -24.60
C GLN A 236 31.10 -7.47 -23.99
N LEU A 237 31.67 -6.59 -24.82
CA LEU A 237 32.33 -5.38 -24.36
C LEU A 237 31.36 -4.45 -23.62
N ASP A 238 30.14 -4.26 -24.13
CA ASP A 238 29.09 -3.48 -23.48
C ASP A 238 28.78 -4.04 -22.09
N ARG A 239 28.62 -5.37 -22.00
CA ARG A 239 28.34 -6.08 -20.75
C ARG A 239 29.48 -5.90 -19.72
N GLU A 240 30.73 -6.09 -20.13
CA GLU A 240 31.89 -5.94 -19.24
C GLU A 240 32.05 -4.50 -18.76
N THR A 241 31.87 -3.54 -19.66
CA THR A 241 31.96 -2.11 -19.36
C THR A 241 30.87 -1.69 -18.37
N THR A 242 29.62 -2.12 -18.62
CA THR A 242 28.50 -1.83 -17.73
C THR A 242 28.67 -2.49 -16.37
N LEU A 243 29.06 -3.77 -16.33
CA LEU A 243 29.26 -4.52 -15.10
C LEU A 243 30.33 -3.86 -14.20
N SER A 244 31.40 -3.35 -14.78
CA SER A 244 32.46 -2.65 -14.04
C SER A 244 31.95 -1.38 -13.36
N ALA A 245 31.09 -0.61 -14.03
CA ALA A 245 30.53 0.63 -13.51
C ALA A 245 29.42 0.39 -12.49
N VAL A 246 28.48 -0.52 -12.83
CA VAL A 246 27.31 -0.82 -12.00
C VAL A 246 27.71 -1.63 -10.77
N GLY A 247 28.68 -2.56 -10.92
CA GLY A 247 29.12 -3.46 -9.86
C GLY A 247 29.52 -2.72 -8.60
N HIS A 248 30.35 -1.69 -8.71
CA HIS A 248 30.82 -0.91 -7.56
C HIS A 248 29.64 -0.24 -6.78
N LEU A 249 28.69 0.34 -7.51
CA LEU A 249 27.54 1.02 -6.91
C LEU A 249 26.58 0.05 -6.22
N VAL A 250 26.35 -1.11 -6.85
CA VAL A 250 25.51 -2.17 -6.25
C VAL A 250 26.20 -2.80 -5.05
N ASP A 251 27.53 -2.97 -5.08
CA ASP A 251 28.29 -3.47 -3.93
C ASP A 251 28.23 -2.51 -2.73
N GLU A 252 28.22 -1.21 -2.97
CA GLU A 252 28.01 -0.20 -1.94
C GLU A 252 26.63 -0.34 -1.28
N LEU A 253 25.59 -0.59 -2.09
CA LEU A 253 24.26 -0.91 -1.59
C LEU A 253 24.22 -2.23 -0.80
N ARG A 254 24.86 -3.30 -1.28
CA ARG A 254 24.96 -4.58 -0.57
C ARG A 254 25.57 -4.43 0.83
N GLN A 255 26.60 -3.60 0.96
CA GLN A 255 27.24 -3.32 2.24
C GLN A 255 26.30 -2.63 3.25
N ALA A 256 25.27 -1.93 2.78
CA ALA A 256 24.28 -1.33 3.65
C ALA A 256 23.22 -2.33 4.18
N TYR A 257 23.12 -3.52 3.56
CA TYR A 257 22.10 -4.54 3.88
C TYR A 257 22.69 -5.95 4.08
N PRO A 258 23.77 -6.12 4.86
CA PRO A 258 24.48 -7.41 4.97
C PRO A 258 23.62 -8.50 5.61
N ASP A 259 22.66 -8.12 6.45
CA ASP A 259 21.81 -9.03 7.23
C ASP A 259 20.46 -9.33 6.55
N LEU A 260 20.24 -8.86 5.32
CA LEU A 260 18.97 -8.97 4.60
C LEU A 260 19.16 -9.72 3.26
N PRO A 261 19.15 -11.07 3.28
CA PRO A 261 19.45 -11.88 2.10
C PRO A 261 18.49 -11.62 0.93
N GLU A 262 17.20 -11.35 1.20
CA GLU A 262 16.20 -11.05 0.18
C GLU A 262 16.51 -9.75 -0.57
N VAL A 263 17.07 -8.74 0.13
CA VAL A 263 17.53 -7.49 -0.49
C VAL A 263 18.75 -7.77 -1.37
N LEU A 264 19.69 -8.59 -0.90
CA LEU A 264 20.89 -8.94 -1.67
C LEU A 264 20.53 -9.67 -2.96
N GLU A 265 19.61 -10.62 -2.90
CA GLU A 265 19.11 -11.34 -4.08
C GLU A 265 18.42 -10.38 -5.06
N TYR A 266 17.59 -9.45 -4.57
CA TYR A 266 16.98 -8.43 -5.41
C TYR A 266 18.01 -7.53 -6.09
N LEU A 267 19.05 -7.10 -5.37
CA LEU A 267 20.13 -6.28 -5.94
C LEU A 267 20.93 -7.03 -7.02
N ASP A 268 21.09 -8.35 -6.87
CA ASP A 268 21.70 -9.20 -7.92
C ASP A 268 20.85 -9.20 -9.20
N LEU A 269 19.53 -9.34 -9.06
CA LEU A 269 18.60 -9.26 -10.18
C LEU A 269 18.58 -7.88 -10.84
N VAL A 270 18.61 -6.81 -10.05
CA VAL A 270 18.72 -5.43 -10.55
C VAL A 270 20.00 -5.25 -11.35
N GLN A 271 21.14 -5.68 -10.81
CA GLN A 271 22.43 -5.58 -11.50
C GLN A 271 22.42 -6.32 -12.84
N GLN A 272 21.86 -7.54 -12.84
CA GLN A 272 21.76 -8.34 -14.06
C GLN A 272 20.86 -7.67 -15.10
N ASP A 273 19.69 -7.15 -14.70
CA ASP A 273 18.76 -6.49 -15.62
C ASP A 273 19.35 -5.20 -16.20
N ILE A 274 20.08 -4.40 -15.40
CA ILE A 274 20.76 -3.19 -15.88
C ILE A 274 21.80 -3.56 -16.95
N VAL A 275 22.58 -4.63 -16.71
CA VAL A 275 23.62 -5.09 -17.65
C VAL A 275 22.99 -5.63 -18.94
N ASP A 276 21.89 -6.36 -18.84
CA ASP A 276 21.22 -6.95 -20.00
C ASP A 276 20.41 -5.91 -20.81
N ASN A 277 19.96 -4.84 -20.18
CA ASN A 277 19.16 -3.76 -20.78
C ASN A 277 19.87 -2.40 -20.76
N VAL A 278 21.20 -2.38 -20.90
CA VAL A 278 22.02 -1.15 -20.85
C VAL A 278 21.60 -0.11 -21.88
N ASP A 279 21.05 -0.53 -23.01
CA ASP A 279 20.56 0.34 -24.06
C ASP A 279 19.44 1.28 -23.61
N ASP A 280 18.68 0.92 -22.56
CA ASP A 280 17.66 1.80 -22.00
C ASP A 280 18.29 3.05 -21.38
N PHE A 281 19.50 2.93 -20.81
CA PHE A 281 20.26 4.04 -20.23
C PHE A 281 21.03 4.84 -21.29
N ARG A 282 21.32 4.25 -22.44
CA ARG A 282 22.05 4.91 -23.56
C ARG A 282 21.13 5.75 -24.44
N LYS A 283 19.83 5.39 -24.54
CA LYS A 283 18.85 6.17 -25.30
C LYS A 283 18.60 7.47 -24.53
N GLN A 284 19.02 8.59 -25.11
CA GLN A 284 18.55 9.90 -24.64
C GLN A 284 17.03 9.91 -24.72
N GLU A 285 16.39 10.57 -23.76
CA GLU A 285 14.93 10.70 -23.71
C GLU A 285 14.38 11.16 -25.06
N GLU A 286 13.95 10.22 -25.90
CA GLU A 286 13.27 10.56 -27.12
C GLU A 286 11.90 11.09 -26.75
N SER A 287 11.76 12.41 -26.80
CA SER A 287 10.46 13.05 -26.76
C SER A 287 9.70 12.69 -28.06
N THR A 288 8.86 11.67 -27.99
CA THR A 288 7.99 11.33 -29.13
C THR A 288 6.87 12.36 -29.18
N THR A 289 6.96 13.27 -30.12
CA THR A 289 5.92 14.27 -30.37
C THR A 289 4.85 13.64 -31.26
N LEU A 290 3.78 13.13 -30.66
CA LEU A 290 2.60 12.67 -31.39
C LEU A 290 1.48 13.72 -31.23
N GLY A 291 1.09 14.38 -32.32
CA GLY A 291 -0.03 15.34 -32.30
C GLY A 291 0.17 16.60 -31.45
N GLY A 292 1.42 17.07 -31.26
CA GLY A 292 1.70 18.31 -30.52
C GLY A 292 1.82 18.16 -29.01
N MET A 293 1.72 16.95 -28.46
CA MET A 293 2.03 16.65 -27.06
C MET A 293 3.36 15.91 -26.98
N THR A 294 4.31 16.50 -26.29
CA THR A 294 5.60 15.86 -25.97
C THR A 294 5.37 14.87 -24.84
N MET A 295 5.36 13.57 -25.14
CA MET A 295 5.30 12.53 -24.13
C MET A 295 6.72 12.07 -23.79
N LEU A 296 7.13 12.30 -22.56
CA LEU A 296 8.35 11.73 -21.99
C LEU A 296 8.08 10.25 -21.68
N VAL A 297 8.70 9.35 -22.43
CA VAL A 297 8.60 7.90 -22.17
C VAL A 297 9.56 7.53 -21.04
N HIS A 298 9.13 7.77 -19.81
CA HIS A 298 9.90 7.46 -18.57
C HIS A 298 9.73 6.01 -18.10
N GLN A 299 9.14 5.11 -18.89
CA GLN A 299 8.73 3.80 -18.41
C GLN A 299 9.85 2.81 -18.09
N SER A 300 11.03 2.95 -18.66
CA SER A 300 12.08 1.93 -18.53
C SER A 300 12.67 1.80 -17.13
N PHE A 301 12.70 2.86 -16.34
CA PHE A 301 13.35 2.86 -15.02
C PHE A 301 12.40 2.57 -13.85
N HIS A 302 11.08 2.56 -14.06
CA HIS A 302 10.10 2.22 -13.00
C HIS A 302 10.35 0.85 -12.39
N ARG A 303 10.90 -0.11 -13.19
CA ARG A 303 11.18 -1.47 -12.74
C ARG A 303 12.25 -1.58 -11.63
N TYR A 304 13.02 -0.53 -11.39
CA TYR A 304 14.02 -0.46 -10.31
C TYR A 304 13.51 0.29 -9.07
N GLN A 305 12.31 0.84 -9.11
CA GLN A 305 11.72 1.53 -7.98
C GLN A 305 11.32 0.55 -6.88
N VAL A 306 11.22 1.04 -5.65
CA VAL A 306 10.71 0.30 -4.50
C VAL A 306 9.38 0.91 -4.10
N ASN A 307 8.29 0.17 -4.21
CA ASN A 307 6.99 0.61 -3.75
C ASN A 307 6.82 0.29 -2.26
N VAL A 308 7.06 1.25 -1.41
CA VAL A 308 6.86 1.12 0.04
C VAL A 308 5.37 1.23 0.34
N LEU A 309 4.76 0.11 0.75
CA LEU A 309 3.35 0.06 1.13
C LEU A 309 3.11 0.61 2.51
N VAL A 310 3.93 0.18 3.47
CA VAL A 310 3.84 0.57 4.86
C VAL A 310 5.25 0.84 5.37
N THR A 311 5.41 1.97 6.02
CA THR A 311 6.61 2.29 6.79
C THR A 311 6.20 2.65 8.21
N ASN A 312 6.89 2.08 9.17
CA ASN A 312 6.63 2.31 10.59
C ASN A 312 7.73 3.22 11.17
N GLY A 313 7.36 4.11 12.08
CA GLY A 313 8.32 5.01 12.74
C GLY A 313 9.02 4.34 13.90
N LYS A 314 10.32 4.60 14.08
CA LYS A 314 11.16 3.99 15.12
C LYS A 314 10.76 4.28 16.58
N GLU A 315 9.69 4.99 16.84
CA GLU A 315 9.26 5.36 18.21
C GLU A 315 7.75 5.30 18.37
N SER A 316 7.05 4.63 17.45
CA SER A 316 5.57 4.65 17.41
C SER A 316 4.91 3.42 18.04
N GLY A 317 5.69 2.37 18.36
CA GLY A 317 5.15 1.09 18.81
C GLY A 317 4.25 0.41 17.78
N ALA A 318 3.34 -0.45 18.22
CA ALA A 318 2.42 -1.14 17.31
C ALA A 318 1.37 -0.18 16.70
N PRO A 319 1.06 -0.25 15.40
CA PRO A 319 0.10 0.65 14.76
C PRO A 319 -1.33 0.40 15.24
N ILE A 320 -2.08 1.49 15.45
CA ILE A 320 -3.52 1.44 15.74
C ILE A 320 -4.26 2.16 14.62
N VAL A 321 -4.84 1.38 13.73
CA VAL A 321 -5.55 1.90 12.57
C VAL A 321 -7.06 1.85 12.78
N SER A 322 -7.72 2.98 12.57
CA SER A 322 -9.16 3.08 12.58
C SER A 322 -9.65 3.39 11.17
N GLU A 323 -10.41 2.46 10.58
CA GLU A 323 -10.96 2.67 9.24
C GLU A 323 -12.45 3.00 9.31
N ASP A 324 -12.76 4.23 8.91
CA ASP A 324 -14.14 4.75 9.00
C ASP A 324 -14.99 4.48 7.76
N ASN A 325 -14.35 4.16 6.64
CA ASN A 325 -15.02 3.76 5.40
C ASN A 325 -14.46 2.41 4.91
N PRO A 326 -14.81 1.28 5.55
CA PRO A 326 -14.22 -0.03 5.32
C PRO A 326 -14.76 -0.68 4.04
N THR A 327 -14.56 -0.04 2.88
CA THR A 327 -14.81 -0.68 1.59
C THR A 327 -13.84 -1.83 1.37
N TYR A 328 -14.15 -2.75 0.45
CA TYR A 328 -13.23 -3.83 0.05
C TYR A 328 -11.82 -3.30 -0.23
N SER A 329 -11.70 -2.30 -1.12
CA SER A 329 -10.41 -1.73 -1.51
C SER A 329 -9.69 -1.00 -0.37
N ASN A 330 -10.43 -0.36 0.53
CA ASN A 330 -9.84 0.30 1.69
C ASN A 330 -9.34 -0.70 2.75
N LEU A 331 -9.91 -1.91 2.80
CA LEU A 331 -9.46 -2.97 3.69
C LEU A 331 -8.24 -3.72 3.15
N VAL A 332 -8.34 -4.28 1.93
CA VAL A 332 -7.32 -5.18 1.36
C VAL A 332 -6.31 -4.48 0.47
N GLY A 333 -6.52 -3.20 0.14
CA GLY A 333 -5.70 -2.48 -0.83
C GLY A 333 -6.25 -2.56 -2.25
N ARG A 334 -5.57 -1.89 -3.17
CA ARG A 334 -5.98 -1.83 -4.58
C ARG A 334 -4.79 -1.62 -5.50
N VAL A 335 -4.97 -1.99 -6.75
CA VAL A 335 -4.08 -1.64 -7.85
C VAL A 335 -4.71 -0.48 -8.61
N GLU A 336 -4.00 0.64 -8.71
CA GLU A 336 -4.44 1.81 -9.50
C GLU A 336 -4.01 1.65 -10.96
N HIS A 337 -4.71 2.33 -11.86
CA HIS A 337 -4.44 2.31 -13.29
C HIS A 337 -4.29 3.73 -13.80
N VAL A 338 -3.36 3.93 -14.73
CA VAL A 338 -3.15 5.20 -15.41
C VAL A 338 -3.57 5.05 -16.86
N ALA A 339 -4.33 6.01 -17.38
CA ALA A 339 -4.70 6.03 -18.80
C ALA A 339 -3.52 6.53 -19.63
N GLN A 340 -3.00 5.68 -20.52
CA GLN A 340 -1.96 6.04 -21.48
C GLN A 340 -2.42 5.69 -22.89
N LEU A 341 -2.44 6.67 -23.79
CA LEU A 341 -2.82 6.50 -25.19
C LEU A 341 -4.16 5.75 -25.39
N GLY A 342 -5.11 5.92 -24.46
CA GLY A 342 -6.42 5.25 -24.51
C GLY A 342 -6.44 3.82 -23.93
N ALA A 343 -5.31 3.29 -23.48
CA ALA A 343 -5.23 2.03 -22.73
C ALA A 343 -5.04 2.29 -21.23
N LEU A 344 -5.60 1.43 -20.39
CA LEU A 344 -5.33 1.42 -18.97
C LEU A 344 -4.08 0.58 -18.70
N VAL A 345 -3.05 1.22 -18.15
CA VAL A 345 -1.76 0.61 -17.81
C VAL A 345 -1.59 0.60 -16.30
N THR A 346 -0.99 -0.44 -15.79
CA THR A 346 -0.64 -0.55 -14.37
C THR A 346 0.74 -1.16 -14.21
N ASP A 347 1.39 -0.84 -13.11
CA ASP A 347 2.63 -1.47 -12.65
C ASP A 347 2.63 -1.59 -11.12
N PHE A 348 3.64 -2.26 -10.57
CA PHE A 348 3.73 -2.52 -9.13
C PHE A 348 3.84 -1.25 -8.27
N THR A 349 4.25 -0.10 -8.82
CA THR A 349 4.33 1.18 -8.10
C THR A 349 2.96 1.79 -7.82
N LEU A 350 1.95 1.33 -8.57
CA LEU A 350 0.56 1.77 -8.45
C LEU A 350 -0.26 0.91 -7.46
N ILE A 351 0.38 -0.03 -6.78
CA ILE A 351 -0.25 -0.79 -5.70
C ILE A 351 -0.35 0.10 -4.47
N LYS A 352 -1.56 0.21 -3.89
CA LYS A 352 -1.84 1.02 -2.69
C LYS A 352 -2.29 0.15 -1.53
N PRO A 353 -1.75 0.39 -0.32
CA PRO A 353 -2.09 -0.39 0.86
C PRO A 353 -3.53 -0.16 1.31
N GLY A 354 -4.16 -1.20 1.86
CA GLY A 354 -5.39 -1.11 2.62
C GLY A 354 -5.16 -0.98 4.12
N ALA A 355 -6.26 -0.94 4.89
CA ALA A 355 -6.21 -0.84 6.35
C ALA A 355 -5.53 -2.06 6.99
N LEU A 356 -5.70 -3.26 6.42
CA LEU A 356 -5.03 -4.48 6.89
C LEU A 356 -3.50 -4.36 6.78
N HIS A 357 -2.99 -3.77 5.70
CA HIS A 357 -1.55 -3.53 5.57
C HIS A 357 -1.04 -2.53 6.61
N ARG A 358 -1.75 -1.40 6.77
CA ARG A 358 -1.37 -0.34 7.71
C ARG A 358 -1.44 -0.78 9.17
N ALA A 359 -2.34 -1.72 9.47
CA ALA A 359 -2.53 -2.27 10.81
C ALA A 359 -1.68 -3.54 11.06
N ASN A 360 -0.89 -3.98 10.10
CA ASN A 360 -0.12 -5.21 10.23
C ASN A 360 0.92 -5.09 11.35
N GLY A 361 0.98 -6.07 12.22
CA GLY A 361 1.74 -6.05 13.46
C GLY A 361 1.07 -5.31 14.63
N GLY A 362 -0.14 -4.76 14.43
CA GLY A 362 -0.86 -3.97 15.44
C GLY A 362 -2.36 -4.24 15.50
N TYR A 363 -3.15 -3.17 15.51
CA TYR A 363 -4.58 -3.20 15.81
C TYR A 363 -5.40 -2.50 14.73
N LEU A 364 -6.47 -3.18 14.26
CA LEU A 364 -7.44 -2.62 13.31
C LEU A 364 -8.80 -2.46 13.99
N LEU A 365 -9.28 -1.22 14.08
CA LEU A 365 -10.52 -0.83 14.70
C LEU A 365 -11.59 -0.57 13.62
N LEU A 366 -12.68 -1.35 13.63
CA LEU A 366 -13.76 -1.27 12.65
C LEU A 366 -15.13 -1.17 13.30
N ASP A 367 -16.04 -0.43 12.70
CA ASP A 367 -17.45 -0.46 13.02
C ASP A 367 -18.14 -1.55 12.19
N ILE A 368 -18.72 -2.57 12.85
CA ILE A 368 -19.30 -3.73 12.16
C ILE A 368 -20.46 -3.32 11.23
N ARG A 369 -21.27 -2.34 11.63
CA ARG A 369 -22.36 -1.86 10.78
C ARG A 369 -21.82 -1.28 9.48
N LYS A 370 -20.72 -0.52 9.56
CA LYS A 370 -20.07 0.04 8.38
C LYS A 370 -19.48 -1.05 7.49
N VAL A 371 -18.89 -2.10 8.08
CA VAL A 371 -18.35 -3.25 7.32
C VAL A 371 -19.45 -4.00 6.60
N LEU A 372 -20.55 -4.32 7.29
CA LEU A 372 -21.65 -5.12 6.74
C LEU A 372 -22.44 -4.42 5.62
N VAL A 373 -22.45 -3.09 5.58
CA VAL A 373 -23.13 -2.35 4.49
C VAL A 373 -22.24 -2.20 3.24
N GLN A 374 -20.95 -2.51 3.34
CA GLN A 374 -20.04 -2.47 2.20
C GLN A 374 -19.99 -3.82 1.49
N PRO A 375 -20.25 -3.86 0.18
CA PRO A 375 -20.19 -5.12 -0.56
C PRO A 375 -18.82 -5.79 -0.42
N PHE A 376 -18.80 -7.09 -0.14
CA PHE A 376 -17.62 -7.96 -0.04
C PHE A 376 -16.61 -7.62 1.08
N ALA A 377 -16.81 -6.54 1.83
CA ALA A 377 -15.87 -6.12 2.87
C ALA A 377 -15.78 -7.16 4.00
N TRP A 378 -16.93 -7.70 4.44
CA TRP A 378 -16.97 -8.71 5.48
C TRP A 378 -16.29 -10.02 5.06
N GLU A 379 -16.63 -10.51 3.86
CA GLU A 379 -16.02 -11.73 3.31
C GLU A 379 -14.51 -11.59 3.09
N ALA A 380 -14.06 -10.42 2.63
CA ALA A 380 -12.65 -10.15 2.47
C ALA A 380 -11.90 -10.14 3.82
N LEU A 381 -12.51 -9.52 4.85
CA LEU A 381 -11.94 -9.50 6.20
C LEU A 381 -11.82 -10.92 6.77
N LYS A 382 -12.88 -11.73 6.68
CA LYS A 382 -12.86 -13.12 7.13
C LYS A 382 -11.80 -13.94 6.41
N ARG A 383 -11.74 -13.86 5.07
CA ARG A 383 -10.75 -14.56 4.25
C ARG A 383 -9.32 -14.18 4.68
N ALA A 384 -9.04 -12.88 4.86
CA ALA A 384 -7.72 -12.43 5.29
C ALA A 384 -7.34 -12.95 6.69
N LEU A 385 -8.30 -13.00 7.62
CA LEU A 385 -8.09 -13.53 8.97
C LEU A 385 -7.88 -15.04 9.00
N GLN A 386 -8.59 -15.79 8.15
CA GLN A 386 -8.48 -17.25 8.04
C GLN A 386 -7.19 -17.68 7.35
N SER A 387 -6.88 -17.06 6.20
CA SER A 387 -5.65 -17.37 5.47
C SER A 387 -4.40 -16.81 6.14
N ARG A 388 -4.56 -15.83 7.04
CA ARG A 388 -3.47 -15.04 7.62
C ARG A 388 -2.60 -14.35 6.58
N GLU A 389 -3.22 -13.94 5.48
CA GLU A 389 -2.59 -13.27 4.37
C GLU A 389 -3.45 -12.14 3.84
N ILE A 390 -2.80 -11.07 3.42
CA ILE A 390 -3.47 -9.97 2.71
C ILE A 390 -3.23 -10.19 1.22
N ARG A 391 -4.32 -10.41 0.47
CA ARG A 391 -4.29 -10.56 -0.99
C ARG A 391 -4.97 -9.37 -1.65
N ILE A 392 -4.26 -8.70 -2.55
CA ILE A 392 -4.81 -7.58 -3.32
C ILE A 392 -5.39 -8.14 -4.61
N GLU A 393 -6.70 -8.28 -4.65
CA GLU A 393 -7.46 -8.76 -5.81
C GLU A 393 -8.37 -7.65 -6.35
N SER A 394 -8.46 -7.51 -7.66
CA SER A 394 -9.40 -6.56 -8.28
C SER A 394 -10.81 -7.12 -8.28
N LEU A 395 -11.80 -6.35 -7.78
CA LEU A 395 -13.22 -6.73 -7.87
C LEU A 395 -13.66 -6.96 -9.32
N GLY A 396 -13.10 -6.21 -10.27
CA GLY A 396 -13.38 -6.39 -11.70
C GLY A 396 -12.94 -7.75 -12.22
N GLN A 397 -11.82 -8.30 -11.72
CA GLN A 397 -11.36 -9.66 -12.04
C GLN A 397 -12.22 -10.72 -11.39
N MET A 398 -12.58 -10.53 -10.11
CA MET A 398 -13.42 -11.46 -9.35
C MET A 398 -14.78 -11.71 -10.06
N TYR A 399 -15.29 -10.70 -10.75
CA TYR A 399 -16.55 -10.82 -11.54
C TYR A 399 -16.35 -11.04 -13.02
N SER A 400 -15.12 -11.24 -13.50
CA SER A 400 -14.83 -11.37 -14.95
C SER A 400 -15.37 -10.20 -15.79
N LEU A 401 -15.51 -9.02 -15.19
CA LEU A 401 -16.05 -7.83 -15.85
C LEU A 401 -15.01 -7.07 -16.68
N VAL A 402 -13.73 -7.32 -16.45
CA VAL A 402 -12.63 -6.62 -17.13
C VAL A 402 -11.58 -7.62 -17.57
N SER A 403 -11.30 -7.66 -18.86
CA SER A 403 -10.23 -8.46 -19.48
C SER A 403 -8.97 -7.61 -19.71
N THR A 404 -8.50 -6.88 -18.67
CA THR A 404 -7.23 -6.15 -18.75
C THR A 404 -6.12 -6.95 -18.06
N VAL A 405 -4.89 -6.72 -18.50
CA VAL A 405 -3.71 -7.26 -17.80
C VAL A 405 -3.72 -6.69 -16.40
N SER A 406 -3.87 -7.55 -15.42
CA SER A 406 -3.89 -7.19 -14.01
C SER A 406 -2.68 -7.76 -13.31
N LEU A 407 -2.23 -7.06 -12.28
CA LEU A 407 -1.18 -7.55 -11.40
C LEU A 407 -1.74 -8.59 -10.43
N GLU A 408 -0.93 -9.58 -10.12
CA GLU A 408 -1.14 -10.59 -9.08
C GLU A 408 -0.03 -10.43 -8.03
N PRO A 409 -0.10 -9.42 -7.15
CA PRO A 409 0.93 -9.21 -6.15
C PRO A 409 1.06 -10.39 -5.21
N GLU A 410 2.27 -10.70 -4.79
CA GLU A 410 2.52 -11.72 -3.79
C GLU A 410 1.79 -11.39 -2.48
N PRO A 411 1.10 -12.35 -1.85
CA PRO A 411 0.39 -12.11 -0.60
C PRO A 411 1.32 -11.72 0.54
N ILE A 412 0.87 -10.77 1.37
CA ILE A 412 1.60 -10.34 2.57
C ILE A 412 1.02 -11.05 3.80
N PRO A 413 1.85 -11.70 4.64
CA PRO A 413 1.42 -12.30 5.90
C PRO A 413 0.70 -11.29 6.80
N LEU A 414 -0.41 -11.70 7.43
CA LEU A 414 -1.25 -10.86 8.29
C LEU A 414 -1.07 -11.24 9.77
N GLU A 415 -0.59 -10.28 10.55
CA GLU A 415 -0.42 -10.38 12.01
C GLU A 415 -1.17 -9.24 12.73
N THR A 416 -2.46 -9.09 12.45
CA THR A 416 -3.26 -7.97 12.96
C THR A 416 -4.32 -8.46 13.94
N LYS A 417 -4.52 -7.71 15.02
CA LYS A 417 -5.64 -7.87 15.94
C LYS A 417 -6.81 -6.99 15.47
N VAL A 418 -7.91 -7.62 15.07
CA VAL A 418 -9.12 -6.90 14.66
C VAL A 418 -10.06 -6.68 15.85
N ILE A 419 -10.54 -5.45 15.99
CA ILE A 419 -11.49 -5.03 17.03
C ILE A 419 -12.72 -4.47 16.33
N LEU A 420 -13.82 -5.23 16.43
CA LEU A 420 -15.11 -4.81 15.91
C LEU A 420 -15.90 -4.07 16.99
N PHE A 421 -16.50 -2.97 16.62
CA PHE A 421 -17.44 -2.23 17.46
C PHE A 421 -18.85 -2.35 16.91
N GLY A 422 -19.81 -2.71 17.75
CA GLY A 422 -21.20 -2.82 17.32
C GLY A 422 -22.20 -2.84 18.47
N ASP A 423 -23.46 -2.84 18.11
CA ASP A 423 -24.55 -3.10 19.03
C ASP A 423 -24.69 -4.61 19.27
N ARG A 424 -25.28 -5.01 20.40
CA ARG A 424 -25.52 -6.42 20.75
C ARG A 424 -26.27 -7.17 19.66
N LEU A 425 -27.20 -6.50 18.96
CA LEU A 425 -27.96 -7.10 17.87
C LEU A 425 -27.04 -7.66 16.78
N PHE A 426 -26.03 -6.90 16.34
CA PHE A 426 -25.11 -7.35 15.30
C PHE A 426 -24.27 -8.55 15.76
N TYR A 427 -23.87 -8.57 17.02
CA TYR A 427 -23.14 -9.72 17.59
C TYR A 427 -23.96 -11.01 17.51
N TYR A 428 -25.20 -10.97 18.02
CA TYR A 428 -26.05 -12.16 18.00
C TYR A 428 -26.49 -12.59 16.60
N LEU A 429 -26.69 -11.63 15.69
CA LEU A 429 -26.98 -11.95 14.28
C LEU A 429 -25.78 -12.64 13.61
N LEU A 430 -24.57 -12.16 13.83
CA LEU A 430 -23.37 -12.78 13.27
C LEU A 430 -23.14 -14.17 13.88
N GLN A 431 -23.32 -14.31 15.19
CA GLN A 431 -23.18 -15.59 15.88
C GLN A 431 -24.18 -16.64 15.37
N GLU A 432 -25.40 -16.25 15.02
CA GLU A 432 -26.46 -17.15 14.55
C GLU A 432 -26.34 -17.48 13.05
N TYR A 433 -25.97 -16.50 12.23
CA TYR A 433 -26.04 -16.63 10.77
C TYR A 433 -24.67 -16.78 10.07
N ASP A 434 -23.55 -16.56 10.76
CA ASP A 434 -22.21 -16.69 10.21
C ASP A 434 -21.38 -17.72 11.01
N ALA A 435 -21.30 -18.94 10.48
CA ALA A 435 -20.62 -20.05 11.15
C ALA A 435 -19.12 -19.81 11.43
N GLU A 436 -18.48 -18.90 10.68
CA GLU A 436 -17.05 -18.59 10.83
C GLU A 436 -16.81 -17.51 11.90
N PHE A 437 -17.85 -16.79 12.32
CA PHE A 437 -17.72 -15.67 13.24
C PHE A 437 -17.13 -16.07 14.60
N ASP A 438 -17.65 -17.13 15.22
CA ASP A 438 -17.18 -17.59 16.54
C ASP A 438 -15.73 -18.12 16.51
N GLU A 439 -15.28 -18.60 15.35
CA GLU A 439 -13.89 -19.04 15.17
C GLU A 439 -12.92 -17.84 15.12
N LEU A 440 -13.36 -16.73 14.55
CA LEU A 440 -12.55 -15.54 14.30
C LEU A 440 -12.62 -14.50 15.43
N PHE A 441 -13.76 -14.43 16.17
CA PHE A 441 -14.02 -13.41 17.19
C PHE A 441 -14.39 -14.04 18.54
N LYS A 442 -13.43 -14.74 19.14
CA LYS A 442 -13.61 -15.50 20.40
C LYS A 442 -13.75 -14.64 21.65
N VAL A 443 -13.51 -13.33 21.56
CA VAL A 443 -13.56 -12.43 22.72
C VAL A 443 -14.69 -11.42 22.53
N ALA A 444 -15.69 -11.50 23.41
CA ALA A 444 -16.78 -10.55 23.50
C ALA A 444 -16.60 -9.64 24.72
N ALA A 445 -16.49 -8.32 24.49
CA ALA A 445 -16.41 -7.32 25.54
C ALA A 445 -17.74 -6.55 25.60
N ASP A 446 -18.60 -6.95 26.54
CA ASP A 446 -19.95 -6.38 26.69
C ASP A 446 -19.92 -5.18 27.61
N PHE A 447 -20.14 -4.00 27.07
CA PHE A 447 -20.21 -2.74 27.80
C PHE A 447 -21.61 -2.54 28.35
N GLU A 448 -21.70 -2.34 29.67
CA GLU A 448 -22.94 -2.14 30.40
C GLU A 448 -23.59 -0.78 30.05
N GLU A 449 -24.90 -0.77 29.85
CA GLU A 449 -25.68 0.46 29.58
C GLU A 449 -26.05 1.21 30.85
N ARG A 450 -25.99 0.51 31.98
CA ARG A 450 -26.41 1.00 33.28
C ARG A 450 -25.52 0.45 34.38
N ILE A 451 -25.35 1.25 35.39
CA ILE A 451 -24.62 0.92 36.62
C ILE A 451 -25.52 1.02 37.84
N GLU A 452 -25.18 0.35 38.91
CA GLU A 452 -25.87 0.47 40.18
C GLU A 452 -25.76 1.88 40.73
N ARG A 453 -26.83 2.37 41.31
CA ARG A 453 -26.91 3.68 41.94
C ARG A 453 -26.63 3.56 43.44
N ASN A 454 -25.49 4.03 43.88
CA ASN A 454 -25.08 4.07 45.28
C ASN A 454 -24.18 5.29 45.55
N ALA A 455 -23.80 5.52 46.82
CA ALA A 455 -22.98 6.69 47.17
C ALA A 455 -21.62 6.73 46.47
N GLU A 456 -21.00 5.56 46.22
CA GLU A 456 -19.71 5.45 45.56
C GLU A 456 -19.87 5.85 44.07
N THR A 457 -20.85 5.30 43.39
CA THR A 457 -21.12 5.63 41.97
C THR A 457 -21.58 7.07 41.80
N HIS A 458 -22.29 7.68 42.78
CA HIS A 458 -22.60 9.11 42.76
C HIS A 458 -21.33 9.97 42.74
N LEU A 459 -20.32 9.63 43.57
CA LEU A 459 -19.05 10.37 43.60
C LEU A 459 -18.25 10.19 42.30
N LEU A 460 -18.20 8.96 41.75
CA LEU A 460 -17.57 8.70 40.48
C LEU A 460 -18.28 9.48 39.34
N TYR A 461 -19.59 9.56 39.39
CA TYR A 461 -20.38 10.32 38.44
C TYR A 461 -20.11 11.85 38.53
N ALA A 462 -19.99 12.38 39.77
CA ALA A 462 -19.57 13.77 39.98
C ALA A 462 -18.18 14.07 39.40
N ARG A 463 -17.22 13.17 39.59
CA ARG A 463 -15.87 13.28 38.98
C ARG A 463 -15.91 13.18 37.46
N LEU A 464 -16.79 12.32 36.91
CA LEU A 464 -17.00 12.25 35.46
C LEU A 464 -17.55 13.57 34.91
N ILE A 465 -18.54 14.18 35.57
CA ILE A 465 -19.09 15.49 35.21
C ILE A 465 -17.96 16.55 35.24
N ALA A 466 -17.14 16.57 36.31
CA ALA A 466 -15.99 17.46 36.42
C ALA A 466 -15.00 17.30 35.26
N THR A 467 -14.69 16.05 34.89
CA THR A 467 -13.79 15.74 33.79
C THR A 467 -14.36 16.21 32.43
N LEU A 468 -15.65 15.96 32.20
CA LEU A 468 -16.32 16.39 30.97
C LEU A 468 -16.39 17.92 30.86
N THR A 469 -16.74 18.62 31.95
CA THR A 469 -16.81 20.08 31.95
C THR A 469 -15.45 20.72 31.68
N ARG A 470 -14.36 20.21 32.23
CA ARG A 470 -13.01 20.71 31.94
C ARG A 470 -12.59 20.42 30.51
N LYS A 471 -12.82 19.19 30.04
CA LYS A 471 -12.46 18.80 28.67
C LYS A 471 -13.15 19.66 27.60
N GLU A 472 -14.38 20.06 27.86
CA GLU A 472 -15.18 20.86 26.96
C GLU A 472 -15.19 22.37 27.27
N VAL A 473 -14.44 22.79 28.27
CA VAL A 473 -14.32 24.21 28.70
C VAL A 473 -15.69 24.82 29.07
N LEU A 474 -16.50 24.02 29.80
CA LEU A 474 -17.79 24.45 30.34
C LEU A 474 -17.64 25.04 31.74
N LEU A 475 -18.67 25.74 32.21
CA LEU A 475 -18.74 26.23 33.59
C LEU A 475 -18.81 25.05 34.58
N PRO A 476 -18.18 25.16 35.75
CA PRO A 476 -18.33 24.17 36.80
C PRO A 476 -19.78 24.09 37.29
N LEU A 477 -20.21 22.93 37.74
CA LEU A 477 -21.53 22.71 38.35
C LEU A 477 -21.47 22.81 39.86
N ASP A 478 -22.51 23.37 40.50
CA ASP A 478 -22.67 23.22 41.92
C ASP A 478 -23.17 21.80 42.31
N ARG A 479 -23.11 21.47 43.60
CA ARG A 479 -23.52 20.14 44.07
C ARG A 479 -24.98 19.80 43.82
N ASN A 480 -25.86 20.85 43.78
CA ASN A 480 -27.28 20.65 43.49
C ASN A 480 -27.50 20.33 41.99
N ALA A 481 -26.78 21.01 41.11
CA ALA A 481 -26.78 20.70 39.69
C ALA A 481 -26.23 19.30 39.40
N VAL A 482 -25.17 18.87 40.10
CA VAL A 482 -24.65 17.49 40.00
C VAL A 482 -25.72 16.48 40.42
N ALA A 483 -26.43 16.72 41.53
CA ALA A 483 -27.53 15.87 41.97
C ALA A 483 -28.64 15.75 40.90
N MET A 484 -29.01 16.88 40.27
CA MET A 484 -29.99 16.91 39.17
C MET A 484 -29.53 16.12 37.95
N VAL A 485 -28.25 16.21 37.56
CA VAL A 485 -27.70 15.42 36.45
C VAL A 485 -27.75 13.91 36.78
N ILE A 486 -27.46 13.52 38.01
CA ILE A 486 -27.56 12.12 38.46
C ILE A 486 -29.01 11.62 38.41
N GLU A 487 -29.97 12.44 38.85
CA GLU A 487 -31.41 12.10 38.73
C GLU A 487 -31.87 12.02 37.28
N HIS A 488 -31.42 12.93 36.43
CA HIS A 488 -31.68 12.85 34.98
C HIS A 488 -31.12 11.54 34.38
N SER A 489 -29.93 11.12 34.80
CA SER A 489 -29.31 9.86 34.36
C SER A 489 -30.15 8.64 34.78
N ALA A 490 -30.67 8.59 36.01
CA ALA A 490 -31.58 7.53 36.45
C ALA A 490 -32.90 7.53 35.67
N ARG A 491 -33.45 8.72 35.37
CA ARG A 491 -34.66 8.89 34.57
C ARG A 491 -34.47 8.37 33.14
N LEU A 492 -33.31 8.58 32.52
CA LEU A 492 -33.00 8.04 31.19
C LEU A 492 -33.02 6.51 31.15
N VAL A 493 -32.62 5.85 32.21
CA VAL A 493 -32.62 4.40 32.34
C VAL A 493 -34.03 3.85 32.63
N GLY A 494 -34.92 4.68 33.19
CA GLY A 494 -36.25 4.25 33.66
C GLY A 494 -36.18 3.36 34.91
N ASP A 495 -35.11 3.47 35.69
CA ASP A 495 -34.86 2.68 36.90
C ASP A 495 -34.26 3.59 37.98
N ALA A 496 -34.97 3.69 39.13
CA ALA A 496 -34.56 4.56 40.23
C ALA A 496 -33.26 4.14 40.93
N GLU A 497 -32.85 2.86 40.79
CA GLU A 497 -31.67 2.28 41.42
C GLU A 497 -30.50 2.13 40.45
N ARG A 498 -30.64 2.65 39.23
CA ARG A 498 -29.58 2.57 38.21
C ARG A 498 -29.29 3.92 37.56
N LEU A 499 -28.07 4.08 37.09
CA LEU A 499 -27.60 5.25 36.34
C LEU A 499 -27.17 4.85 34.93
N SER A 500 -27.38 5.74 33.99
CA SER A 500 -26.98 5.55 32.60
C SER A 500 -25.47 5.68 32.42
N THR A 501 -24.87 4.84 31.59
CA THR A 501 -23.48 4.98 31.15
C THR A 501 -23.38 5.78 29.83
N HIS A 502 -24.46 6.38 29.36
CA HIS A 502 -24.51 7.08 28.07
C HIS A 502 -23.83 8.45 28.10
N MET A 503 -22.51 8.45 27.93
CA MET A 503 -21.65 9.64 28.06
C MET A 503 -22.03 10.78 27.12
N ARG A 504 -22.44 10.48 25.87
CA ARG A 504 -22.84 11.51 24.91
C ARG A 504 -24.06 12.26 25.38
N GLY A 505 -25.10 11.55 25.85
CA GLY A 505 -26.32 12.20 26.35
C GLY A 505 -26.04 13.08 27.56
N MET A 506 -25.13 12.66 28.43
CA MET A 506 -24.68 13.48 29.55
C MET A 506 -23.92 14.74 29.09
N ALA A 507 -22.96 14.60 28.16
CA ALA A 507 -22.22 15.73 27.61
C ALA A 507 -23.15 16.75 26.95
N ASP A 508 -24.15 16.28 26.22
CA ASP A 508 -25.16 17.17 25.61
C ASP A 508 -25.98 17.92 26.66
N LEU A 509 -26.39 17.25 27.74
CA LEU A 509 -27.07 17.90 28.86
C LEU A 509 -26.18 18.98 29.53
N LEU A 510 -24.89 18.69 29.75
CA LEU A 510 -23.95 19.63 30.34
C LEU A 510 -23.74 20.87 29.45
N ARG A 511 -23.65 20.70 28.14
CA ARG A 511 -23.55 21.80 27.17
C ARG A 511 -24.80 22.71 27.19
N GLU A 512 -25.99 22.08 27.21
CA GLU A 512 -27.24 22.80 27.29
C GLU A 512 -27.37 23.60 28.60
N ALA A 513 -27.00 23.00 29.73
CA ALA A 513 -27.01 23.64 31.05
C ALA A 513 -25.99 24.80 31.13
N ASP A 514 -24.81 24.64 30.56
CA ASP A 514 -23.80 25.70 30.43
C ASP A 514 -24.34 26.89 29.62
N TYR A 515 -25.03 26.64 28.50
CA TYR A 515 -25.66 27.66 27.69
C TYR A 515 -26.66 28.49 28.52
N TRP A 516 -27.57 27.82 29.25
CA TRP A 516 -28.55 28.50 30.07
C TRP A 516 -27.94 29.28 31.26
N ALA A 517 -26.92 28.71 31.90
CA ALA A 517 -26.19 29.38 32.96
C ALA A 517 -25.49 30.66 32.48
N ARG A 518 -24.84 30.62 31.32
CA ARG A 518 -24.20 31.80 30.70
C ARG A 518 -25.20 32.84 30.31
N GLU A 519 -26.36 32.46 29.75
CA GLU A 519 -27.43 33.39 29.39
C GLU A 519 -28.01 34.08 30.63
N ALA A 520 -28.09 33.38 31.75
CA ALA A 520 -28.51 33.92 33.05
C ALA A 520 -27.40 34.73 33.76
N GLY A 521 -26.17 34.76 33.23
CA GLY A 521 -25.03 35.44 33.85
C GLY A 521 -24.44 34.73 35.07
N HIS A 522 -24.69 33.43 35.22
CA HIS A 522 -24.14 32.63 36.30
C HIS A 522 -22.66 32.29 36.04
N ALA A 523 -21.84 32.28 37.11
CA ALA A 523 -20.45 31.82 37.06
C ALA A 523 -20.31 30.30 37.26
N VAL A 524 -21.38 29.65 37.76
CA VAL A 524 -21.47 28.22 38.07
C VAL A 524 -22.85 27.76 37.64
N VAL A 525 -22.92 26.57 37.02
CA VAL A 525 -24.19 25.96 36.63
C VAL A 525 -24.95 25.49 37.88
N ALA A 526 -26.16 26.01 38.05
CA ALA A 526 -27.04 25.68 39.16
C ALA A 526 -28.08 24.61 38.78
N ALA A 527 -28.76 24.03 39.78
CA ALA A 527 -29.84 23.05 39.55
C ALA A 527 -30.94 23.57 38.63
N ALA A 528 -31.29 24.86 38.73
CA ALA A 528 -32.30 25.51 37.88
C ALA A 528 -31.93 25.52 36.40
N ASP A 529 -30.62 25.64 36.06
CA ASP A 529 -30.15 25.63 34.69
C ASP A 529 -30.28 24.22 34.07
N VAL A 530 -29.99 23.15 34.86
CA VAL A 530 -30.19 21.77 34.44
C VAL A 530 -31.68 21.43 34.29
N GLN A 531 -32.56 21.92 35.21
CA GLN A 531 -33.98 21.70 35.13
C GLN A 531 -34.58 22.35 33.88
N ARG A 532 -34.10 23.51 33.47
CA ARG A 532 -34.55 24.21 32.26
C ARG A 532 -34.30 23.42 30.99
N CYS A 533 -33.23 22.61 30.94
CA CYS A 533 -32.95 21.69 29.82
C CYS A 533 -34.02 20.58 29.72
N ASP A 534 -34.45 20.00 30.86
CA ASP A 534 -35.49 18.98 30.90
C ASP A 534 -36.86 19.53 30.44
N GLU A 535 -37.23 20.74 30.89
CA GLU A 535 -38.48 21.39 30.49
C GLU A 535 -38.51 21.74 29.00
N ALA A 536 -37.39 22.22 28.43
CA ALA A 536 -37.27 22.52 27.01
C ALA A 536 -37.41 21.26 26.12
N LYS A 537 -36.86 20.11 26.56
CA LYS A 537 -37.01 18.81 25.86
C LYS A 537 -38.43 18.23 25.98
N GLY A 538 -39.08 18.39 27.12
CA GLY A 538 -40.48 18.01 27.31
C GLY A 538 -41.41 18.76 26.36
N CYS A 539 -41.25 20.08 26.24
CA CYS A 539 -42.09 20.91 25.36
C CYS A 539 -41.89 20.58 23.84
N GLY A 540 -40.72 20.07 23.43
CA GLY A 540 -40.46 19.57 22.06
C GLY A 540 -41.13 18.24 21.74
N ARG A 541 -41.10 17.32 22.67
CA ARG A 541 -41.72 15.97 22.50
C ARG A 541 -43.24 16.00 22.48
N ASP A 542 -43.86 16.84 23.28
CA ASP A 542 -45.33 17.01 23.27
C ASP A 542 -45.86 17.55 21.94
N ARG A 543 -45.06 18.35 21.21
CA ARG A 543 -45.40 18.81 19.86
C ARG A 543 -45.28 17.75 18.79
N GLU A 544 -44.34 16.81 18.89
CA GLU A 544 -44.20 15.68 17.95
C GLU A 544 -45.27 14.64 18.20
N GLY A 545 -45.62 14.35 19.47
CA GLY A 545 -46.74 13.42 19.83
C GLY A 545 -48.11 13.90 19.39
N ALA A 546 -48.38 15.21 19.41
CA ALA A 546 -49.65 15.80 18.94
C ALA A 546 -49.80 15.80 17.41
N GLY A 547 -48.69 15.68 16.64
CA GLY A 547 -48.70 15.63 15.17
C GLY A 547 -49.04 14.25 14.60
N PHE A 548 -48.92 13.15 15.36
CA PHE A 548 -49.19 11.78 14.89
C PHE A 548 -50.63 11.28 15.11
N HIS A 549 -51.50 12.08 15.74
CA HIS A 549 -52.91 11.69 16.00
C HIS A 549 -53.93 12.32 15.06
N LEU A 550 -53.54 12.95 13.96
CA LEU A 550 -54.45 13.55 12.99
C LEU A 550 -54.21 13.07 11.55
N SER A 551 -54.08 11.75 11.36
CA SER A 551 -54.32 11.14 10.04
C SER A 551 -54.55 9.64 10.22
N SER A 552 -55.77 9.30 10.56
CA SER A 552 -56.34 7.99 10.32
C SER A 552 -57.60 8.15 9.51
#